data_d62d328fabaee0a1f79b43e52cf2f646
#
_entry.id   d62d328fabaee0a1f79b43e52cf2f646
#
_cell.length_a   1.000
_cell.length_b   1.000
_cell.length_c   1.000
_cell.angle_alpha   90.00
_cell.angle_beta   90.00
_cell.angle_gamma   90.00
#
_symmetry.space_group_name_H-M   'P 1'
#
loop_
_entity.id
_entity.type
_entity.pdbx_description
1 polymer ?
#
loop_
_entity_poly.entity_id
_entity_poly.type
_entity_poly.pdbx_seq_one_letter_code
_entity_poly.pdbx_strand_id
1 'polypeptide(L)'
;MSTGAKDGAGDGEAHRHGWMIDPVIAGELADVARVMADPGYVRWRSMVAATGGCAHPVHLSGRSMIVDTTTGEVLHEYRTADEPSGRLLVACGNRRSAVCPACSRVYQGDTFQLIRAGLSGGKGVPESVSGRPRVFVTLTAPSFGPVHTRTESPDPSGERVIVRACRPRRSGGVCEHGRPVGCPVRHEAGDARLGQPICPECYDYVGAVLWQAHAGALWHRFTLGVRRELARLAGMSRHAFGKRVRVSFAKVAEYQRRGLVHFHAIIRLDGPKGAGQDPPSWAHHGLLAAAIPAAVRAVEMTSAVSALGRWRLAWGDQLDIRPIILPDGLEGLSERAVASYIAKYASKGAEASGTVQHRISCAACKGRGVHAESLAACSRCRGTGLKPGLHLEELPVTEHARRMIRTCWELGGRVEFAHLRLRPWAHMLGFRGHFSTKSRRYSVTLGELRKARAEYRADQARQRHGLPAVDDVTTLVVGHWRFAGTGYTAGEAILAGHIRERIAQARVIAWKQADHDGHGKDTGGDEGAGR
;
A
#
# COMPACT_ATOMS: atom_id res chain seq x y z
N MET A 1 29.43 87.38 -8.25
CA MET A 1 28.21 87.70 -8.98
C MET A 1 27.42 86.44 -9.09
N SER A 2 26.46 86.34 -8.29
CA SER A 2 25.03 86.12 -8.41
C SER A 2 24.68 84.67 -8.74
N THR A 3 24.31 83.91 -7.76
CA THR A 3 23.01 83.53 -7.19
C THR A 3 22.07 82.83 -8.13
N GLY A 4 21.57 81.69 -7.67
CA GLY A 4 20.46 80.98 -8.28
C GLY A 4 20.19 79.64 -7.61
N ALA A 5 19.61 79.70 -6.37
CA ALA A 5 18.98 78.54 -5.76
C ALA A 5 17.66 78.23 -6.48
N LYS A 6 17.39 76.94 -6.73
CA LYS A 6 16.06 76.47 -6.99
C LYS A 6 15.78 75.22 -6.13
N ASP A 7 14.86 75.39 -5.23
CA ASP A 7 14.20 74.35 -4.47
C ASP A 7 13.48 73.37 -5.41
N GLY A 8 13.76 72.10 -5.25
CA GLY A 8 13.01 71.02 -5.89
C GLY A 8 12.42 70.15 -4.81
N ALA A 9 11.14 70.36 -4.52
CA ALA A 9 10.37 69.49 -3.66
C ALA A 9 10.26 68.11 -4.32
N GLY A 10 10.90 67.11 -3.70
CA GLY A 10 10.76 65.73 -4.06
C GLY A 10 9.52 65.14 -3.38
N ASP A 11 8.46 64.94 -4.17
CA ASP A 11 7.31 64.15 -3.76
C ASP A 11 7.75 62.70 -3.51
N GLY A 12 7.82 62.37 -2.22
CA GLY A 12 8.00 60.97 -1.81
C GLY A 12 6.73 60.16 -2.04
N GLU A 13 6.62 59.54 -3.21
CA GLU A 13 5.65 58.46 -3.42
C GLU A 13 5.99 57.27 -2.53
N ALA A 14 5.33 57.21 -1.37
CA ALA A 14 5.28 56.03 -0.54
C ALA A 14 4.61 54.91 -1.30
N HIS A 15 5.37 54.05 -1.95
CA HIS A 15 4.89 52.78 -2.48
C HIS A 15 4.32 51.95 -1.35
N ARG A 16 3.00 52.07 -1.15
CA ARG A 16 2.25 51.10 -0.36
C ARG A 16 2.26 49.78 -1.11
N HIS A 17 3.22 48.90 -0.81
CA HIS A 17 3.13 47.50 -1.14
C HIS A 17 1.98 46.90 -0.34
N GLY A 18 0.77 47.04 -0.86
CA GLY A 18 -0.36 46.27 -0.41
C GLY A 18 -0.10 44.81 -0.79
N TRP A 19 0.13 43.97 0.20
CA TRP A 19 0.17 42.53 0.04
C TRP A 19 -1.21 42.09 -0.45
N MET A 20 -1.36 41.94 -1.76
CA MET A 20 -2.59 41.34 -2.31
C MET A 20 -2.52 39.85 -2.02
N ILE A 21 -3.31 39.39 -1.07
CA ILE A 21 -3.50 37.96 -0.81
C ILE A 21 -4.14 37.36 -2.07
N ASP A 22 -3.58 36.24 -2.54
CA ASP A 22 -4.16 35.47 -3.64
C ASP A 22 -5.66 35.24 -3.37
N PRO A 23 -6.56 35.54 -4.31
CA PRO A 23 -8.01 35.38 -4.12
C PRO A 23 -8.41 33.96 -3.71
N VAL A 24 -7.67 32.94 -4.12
CA VAL A 24 -7.91 31.54 -3.73
C VAL A 24 -7.59 31.37 -2.23
N ILE A 25 -6.45 31.88 -1.78
CA ILE A 25 -6.06 31.84 -0.36
C ILE A 25 -7.03 32.63 0.51
N ALA A 26 -7.48 33.82 0.04
CA ALA A 26 -8.49 34.61 0.73
C ALA A 26 -9.81 33.84 0.89
N GLY A 27 -10.24 33.12 -0.15
CA GLY A 27 -11.45 32.28 -0.12
C GLY A 27 -11.31 31.10 0.85
N GLU A 28 -10.15 30.44 0.89
CA GLU A 28 -9.88 29.34 1.82
C GLU A 28 -9.87 29.83 3.28
N LEU A 29 -9.27 30.98 3.56
CA LEU A 29 -9.26 31.58 4.90
C LEU A 29 -10.66 31.99 5.35
N ALA A 30 -11.48 32.55 4.45
CA ALA A 30 -12.88 32.88 4.73
C ALA A 30 -13.69 31.60 5.08
N ASP A 31 -13.47 30.50 4.36
CA ASP A 31 -14.12 29.23 4.66
C ASP A 31 -13.66 28.65 6.01
N VAL A 32 -12.38 28.75 6.35
CA VAL A 32 -11.85 28.38 7.69
C VAL A 32 -12.56 29.19 8.78
N ALA A 33 -12.64 30.51 8.61
CA ALA A 33 -13.28 31.39 9.59
C ALA A 33 -14.78 31.04 9.76
N ARG A 34 -15.48 30.77 8.67
CA ARG A 34 -16.89 30.35 8.68
C ARG A 34 -17.07 29.03 9.45
N VAL A 35 -16.22 28.02 9.21
CA VAL A 35 -16.30 26.73 9.89
C VAL A 35 -15.99 26.87 11.40
N MET A 36 -15.02 27.70 11.75
CA MET A 36 -14.65 27.93 13.16
C MET A 36 -15.72 28.73 13.93
N ALA A 37 -16.45 29.62 13.25
CA ALA A 37 -17.53 30.42 13.84
C ALA A 37 -18.84 29.62 14.00
N ASP A 38 -18.95 28.43 13.40
CA ASP A 38 -20.15 27.58 13.50
C ASP A 38 -20.31 27.09 14.97
N PRO A 39 -21.51 27.25 15.59
CA PRO A 39 -21.77 26.73 16.95
C PRO A 39 -21.49 25.23 17.09
N GLY A 40 -21.61 24.45 16.01
CA GLY A 40 -21.31 23.04 15.97
C GLY A 40 -19.82 22.69 15.78
N TYR A 41 -18.91 23.66 15.71
CA TYR A 41 -17.49 23.44 15.45
C TYR A 41 -16.82 22.44 16.39
N VAL A 42 -17.10 22.52 17.69
CA VAL A 42 -16.53 21.61 18.69
C VAL A 42 -16.96 20.16 18.41
N ARG A 43 -18.23 19.98 18.06
CA ARG A 43 -18.80 18.66 17.72
C ARG A 43 -18.24 18.15 16.39
N TRP A 44 -18.15 19.00 15.35
CA TRP A 44 -17.51 18.68 14.08
C TRP A 44 -16.06 18.23 14.27
N ARG A 45 -15.29 18.97 15.07
CA ARG A 45 -13.90 18.63 15.41
C ARG A 45 -13.79 17.25 16.07
N SER A 46 -14.72 16.92 16.95
CA SER A 46 -14.80 15.60 17.60
C SER A 46 -15.12 14.49 16.60
N MET A 47 -16.01 14.74 15.64
CA MET A 47 -16.31 13.78 14.56
C MET A 47 -15.09 13.55 13.66
N VAL A 48 -14.35 14.59 13.28
CA VAL A 48 -13.09 14.47 12.54
C VAL A 48 -12.07 13.64 13.31
N ALA A 49 -11.91 13.91 14.61
CA ALA A 49 -11.01 13.14 15.48
C ALA A 49 -11.42 11.68 15.60
N ALA A 50 -12.72 11.36 15.68
CA ALA A 50 -13.24 10.00 15.72
C ALA A 50 -12.94 9.20 14.45
N THR A 51 -12.80 9.87 13.27
CA THR A 51 -12.30 9.25 12.04
C THR A 51 -10.78 9.06 12.02
N GLY A 52 -10.07 9.49 13.07
CA GLY A 52 -8.61 9.52 13.15
C GLY A 52 -7.97 10.60 12.27
N GLY A 53 -8.71 11.65 11.90
CA GLY A 53 -8.30 12.69 10.96
C GLY A 53 -8.29 12.20 9.50
N CYS A 54 -9.30 11.44 9.10
CA CYS A 54 -9.46 10.97 7.71
C CYS A 54 -9.42 12.14 6.73
N ALA A 55 -8.65 12.01 5.64
CA ALA A 55 -8.53 13.07 4.63
C ALA A 55 -9.75 13.18 3.69
N HIS A 56 -10.51 12.10 3.54
CA HIS A 56 -11.65 12.01 2.63
C HIS A 56 -12.80 11.24 3.31
N PRO A 57 -13.44 11.78 4.36
CA PRO A 57 -14.50 11.07 5.05
C PRO A 57 -15.68 10.80 4.12
N VAL A 58 -16.38 9.72 4.40
CA VAL A 58 -17.70 9.45 3.81
C VAL A 58 -18.73 10.09 4.73
N HIS A 59 -19.67 10.82 4.15
CA HIS A 59 -20.78 11.43 4.86
C HIS A 59 -21.99 10.52 4.79
N LEU A 60 -22.57 10.22 5.94
CA LEU A 60 -23.82 9.47 6.05
C LEU A 60 -24.88 10.37 6.67
N SER A 61 -26.13 10.21 6.22
CA SER A 61 -27.33 10.75 6.87
C SER A 61 -28.25 9.61 7.28
N GLY A 62 -28.94 9.76 8.40
CA GLY A 62 -29.84 8.71 8.89
C GLY A 62 -29.93 8.65 10.40
N ARG A 63 -30.37 7.50 10.89
CA ARG A 63 -30.55 7.23 12.33
C ARG A 63 -30.19 5.79 12.68
N SER A 64 -29.90 5.57 13.94
CA SER A 64 -29.68 4.26 14.53
C SER A 64 -30.37 4.19 15.90
N MET A 65 -30.99 3.08 16.20
CA MET A 65 -31.68 2.83 17.49
C MET A 65 -31.15 1.55 18.08
N ILE A 66 -31.04 1.51 19.41
CA ILE A 66 -30.84 0.29 20.19
C ILE A 66 -32.20 -0.05 20.82
N VAL A 67 -32.71 -1.19 20.49
CA VAL A 67 -34.05 -1.66 20.93
C VAL A 67 -33.87 -2.89 21.81
N ASP A 68 -34.56 -2.93 22.94
CA ASP A 68 -34.72 -4.15 23.74
C ASP A 68 -35.64 -5.11 22.97
N THR A 69 -35.15 -6.30 22.67
CA THR A 69 -35.90 -7.29 21.90
C THR A 69 -37.05 -7.96 22.70
N THR A 70 -36.99 -7.84 24.03
CA THR A 70 -38.01 -8.43 24.94
C THR A 70 -39.19 -7.49 25.11
N THR A 71 -38.93 -6.20 25.30
CA THR A 71 -39.96 -5.19 25.55
C THR A 71 -40.36 -4.37 24.34
N GLY A 72 -39.48 -4.32 23.31
CA GLY A 72 -39.62 -3.43 22.16
C GLY A 72 -39.22 -1.96 22.46
N GLU A 73 -38.75 -1.68 23.68
CA GLU A 73 -38.38 -0.33 24.11
C GLU A 73 -37.13 0.16 23.37
N VAL A 74 -37.13 1.44 22.96
CA VAL A 74 -35.97 2.12 22.39
C VAL A 74 -35.06 2.63 23.51
N LEU A 75 -33.99 1.91 23.79
CA LEU A 75 -33.04 2.23 24.86
C LEU A 75 -32.13 3.43 24.50
N HIS A 76 -31.83 3.61 23.22
CA HIS A 76 -31.02 4.71 22.74
C HIS A 76 -31.34 5.01 21.27
N GLU A 77 -31.39 6.29 20.91
CA GLU A 77 -31.51 6.73 19.53
C GLU A 77 -30.39 7.73 19.19
N TYR A 78 -29.81 7.58 18.02
CA TYR A 78 -28.87 8.51 17.40
C TYR A 78 -29.43 8.98 16.06
N ARG A 79 -29.42 10.30 15.83
CA ARG A 79 -29.88 10.93 14.57
C ARG A 79 -28.80 11.86 14.04
N THR A 80 -28.53 11.78 12.75
CA THR A 80 -27.59 12.74 12.12
C THR A 80 -28.17 14.14 12.04
N ALA A 81 -29.48 14.31 12.15
CA ALA A 81 -30.11 15.64 12.23
C ALA A 81 -29.61 16.46 13.41
N ASP A 82 -29.15 15.78 14.48
CA ASP A 82 -28.62 16.41 15.69
C ASP A 82 -27.11 16.73 15.59
N GLU A 83 -26.48 16.33 14.47
CA GLU A 83 -25.07 16.59 14.19
C GLU A 83 -24.88 17.87 13.35
N PRO A 84 -23.71 18.53 13.45
CA PRO A 84 -23.38 19.65 12.55
C PRO A 84 -23.54 19.23 11.09
N SER A 85 -24.18 20.07 10.30
CA SER A 85 -24.52 19.82 8.90
C SER A 85 -25.43 18.61 8.64
N GLY A 86 -26.08 18.02 9.68
CA GLY A 86 -26.97 16.87 9.52
C GLY A 86 -26.28 15.58 9.06
N ARG A 87 -24.97 15.42 9.31
CA ARG A 87 -24.15 14.35 8.73
C ARG A 87 -23.23 13.70 9.76
N LEU A 88 -23.06 12.39 9.64
CA LEU A 88 -22.05 11.62 10.36
C LEU A 88 -20.82 11.44 9.45
N LEU A 89 -19.63 11.73 9.97
CA LEU A 89 -18.39 11.48 9.28
C LEU A 89 -17.87 10.07 9.57
N VAL A 90 -17.64 9.30 8.51
CA VAL A 90 -17.08 7.94 8.59
C VAL A 90 -15.74 7.88 7.85
N ALA A 91 -14.76 7.18 8.41
CA ALA A 91 -13.44 7.04 7.81
C ALA A 91 -13.53 6.35 6.43
N CYS A 92 -12.84 6.88 5.40
CA CYS A 92 -12.89 6.35 4.03
C CYS A 92 -12.31 4.94 3.86
N GLY A 93 -11.52 4.46 4.82
CA GLY A 93 -10.90 3.14 4.78
C GLY A 93 -9.84 2.95 3.68
N ASN A 94 -9.36 4.02 3.04
CA ASN A 94 -8.38 3.91 1.97
C ASN A 94 -7.03 3.44 2.52
N ARG A 95 -6.50 2.32 1.96
CA ARG A 95 -5.23 1.74 2.39
C ARG A 95 -4.00 2.52 1.94
N ARG A 96 -4.10 3.37 0.88
CA ARG A 96 -2.96 4.07 0.30
C ARG A 96 -2.59 5.30 1.12
N SER A 97 -1.34 5.36 1.57
CA SER A 97 -0.82 6.48 2.37
C SER A 97 -0.84 7.81 1.62
N ALA A 98 -0.59 7.78 0.32
CA ALA A 98 -0.65 8.97 -0.54
C ALA A 98 -2.07 9.54 -0.71
N VAL A 99 -3.13 8.75 -0.46
CA VAL A 99 -4.53 9.21 -0.56
C VAL A 99 -5.07 9.61 0.81
N CYS A 100 -4.94 8.75 1.81
CA CYS A 100 -5.40 9.03 3.17
C CYS A 100 -4.42 8.47 4.21
N PRO A 101 -3.49 9.29 4.71
CA PRO A 101 -2.50 8.85 5.70
C PRO A 101 -3.12 8.25 6.97
N ALA A 102 -4.25 8.81 7.43
CA ALA A 102 -4.95 8.35 8.62
C ALA A 102 -5.50 6.91 8.46
N CYS A 103 -6.27 6.67 7.41
CA CYS A 103 -6.87 5.34 7.14
C CYS A 103 -5.81 4.31 6.75
N SER A 104 -4.78 4.73 6.01
CA SER A 104 -3.64 3.90 5.65
C SER A 104 -2.88 3.39 6.87
N ARG A 105 -2.69 4.24 7.89
CA ARG A 105 -2.05 3.86 9.15
C ARG A 105 -2.85 2.80 9.90
N VAL A 106 -4.17 2.92 9.95
CA VAL A 106 -5.05 1.90 10.55
C VAL A 106 -4.91 0.57 9.79
N TYR A 107 -4.94 0.63 8.46
CA TYR A 107 -4.76 -0.56 7.62
C TYR A 107 -3.37 -1.20 7.81
N GLN A 108 -2.32 -0.39 7.95
CA GLN A 108 -0.97 -0.85 8.23
C GLN A 108 -0.89 -1.56 9.59
N GLY A 109 -1.49 -0.99 10.64
CA GLY A 109 -1.59 -1.61 11.96
C GLY A 109 -2.35 -2.94 11.92
N ASP A 110 -3.49 -2.99 11.22
CA ASP A 110 -4.26 -4.24 11.04
C ASP A 110 -3.43 -5.30 10.29
N THR A 111 -2.71 -4.90 9.25
CA THR A 111 -1.84 -5.80 8.49
C THR A 111 -0.70 -6.31 9.36
N PHE A 112 -0.06 -5.44 10.15
CA PHE A 112 0.97 -5.83 11.10
C PHE A 112 0.46 -6.90 12.08
N GLN A 113 -0.70 -6.68 12.71
CA GLN A 113 -1.29 -7.63 13.64
C GLN A 113 -1.63 -8.97 12.97
N LEU A 114 -2.15 -8.93 11.75
CA LEU A 114 -2.47 -10.11 10.96
C LEU A 114 -1.21 -10.94 10.65
N ILE A 115 -0.13 -10.28 10.23
CA ILE A 115 1.14 -10.92 9.90
C ILE A 115 1.81 -11.47 11.15
N ARG A 116 1.86 -10.67 12.22
CA ARG A 116 2.42 -11.08 13.52
C ARG A 116 1.69 -12.29 14.08
N ALA A 117 0.36 -12.30 14.09
CA ALA A 117 -0.41 -13.47 14.54
C ALA A 117 -0.03 -14.75 13.77
N GLY A 118 0.28 -14.64 12.48
CA GLY A 118 0.77 -15.77 11.69
C GLY A 118 2.25 -16.13 11.92
N LEU A 119 3.02 -15.30 12.59
CA LEU A 119 4.43 -15.57 12.90
C LEU A 119 4.61 -16.04 14.34
N SER A 120 4.00 -15.33 15.29
CA SER A 120 4.22 -15.51 16.74
C SER A 120 3.02 -16.10 17.48
N GLY A 121 1.89 -16.29 16.78
CA GLY A 121 0.63 -16.67 17.46
C GLY A 121 -0.15 -15.47 17.99
N GLY A 122 -1.19 -15.76 18.76
CA GLY A 122 -2.14 -14.79 19.31
C GLY A 122 -3.36 -14.55 18.42
N LYS A 123 -4.39 -13.89 18.93
CA LYS A 123 -5.66 -13.62 18.25
C LYS A 123 -6.34 -14.87 17.65
N GLY A 124 -6.32 -15.98 18.41
CA GLY A 124 -6.87 -17.26 17.97
C GLY A 124 -5.94 -18.11 17.09
N VAL A 125 -4.70 -17.66 16.86
CA VAL A 125 -3.64 -18.46 16.24
C VAL A 125 -2.75 -19.06 17.33
N PRO A 126 -2.49 -20.39 17.33
CA PRO A 126 -1.63 -21.03 18.33
C PRO A 126 -0.20 -20.45 18.33
N GLU A 127 0.41 -20.36 19.49
CA GLU A 127 1.81 -19.88 19.62
C GLU A 127 2.83 -20.86 19.01
N SER A 128 2.47 -22.15 18.88
CA SER A 128 3.29 -23.15 18.21
C SER A 128 3.68 -22.80 16.78
N VAL A 129 2.98 -21.84 16.12
CA VAL A 129 3.38 -21.36 14.79
C VAL A 129 4.77 -20.73 14.77
N SER A 130 5.26 -20.22 15.89
CA SER A 130 6.59 -19.61 16.03
C SER A 130 7.73 -20.61 15.82
N GLY A 131 7.56 -21.88 16.18
CA GLY A 131 8.53 -22.94 15.97
C GLY A 131 8.48 -23.61 14.58
N ARG A 132 7.56 -23.24 13.70
CA ARG A 132 7.37 -23.93 12.41
C ARG A 132 8.36 -23.49 11.35
N PRO A 133 8.67 -24.36 10.38
CA PRO A 133 9.50 -24.01 9.22
C PRO A 133 8.91 -22.84 8.45
N ARG A 134 9.64 -21.73 8.35
CA ARG A 134 9.19 -20.49 7.71
C ARG A 134 10.35 -19.68 7.15
N VAL A 135 10.12 -19.03 6.03
CA VAL A 135 11.10 -18.19 5.35
C VAL A 135 10.45 -16.89 4.86
N PHE A 136 11.27 -15.86 4.75
CA PHE A 136 10.94 -14.65 4.02
C PHE A 136 11.56 -14.73 2.63
N VAL A 137 10.74 -14.54 1.58
CA VAL A 137 11.15 -14.72 0.19
C VAL A 137 10.88 -13.45 -0.58
N THR A 138 11.85 -13.02 -1.39
CA THR A 138 11.69 -11.94 -2.36
C THR A 138 11.79 -12.49 -3.77
N LEU A 139 10.71 -12.34 -4.55
CA LEU A 139 10.63 -12.72 -5.97
C LEU A 139 10.64 -11.45 -6.83
N THR A 140 11.57 -11.36 -7.77
CA THR A 140 11.81 -10.16 -8.57
C THR A 140 11.46 -10.39 -10.04
N ALA A 141 11.00 -9.34 -10.73
CA ALA A 141 10.82 -9.33 -12.18
C ALA A 141 12.17 -9.47 -12.90
N PRO A 142 12.22 -10.07 -14.08
CA PRO A 142 13.43 -10.11 -14.89
C PRO A 142 13.87 -8.69 -15.33
N SER A 143 15.01 -8.62 -15.97
CA SER A 143 15.46 -7.38 -16.63
C SER A 143 14.74 -7.23 -17.97
N PHE A 144 14.25 -6.02 -18.25
CA PHE A 144 13.70 -5.60 -19.54
C PHE A 144 14.59 -4.54 -20.21
N GLY A 145 15.80 -4.36 -19.70
CA GLY A 145 16.78 -3.39 -20.13
C GLY A 145 17.50 -2.75 -18.94
N PRO A 146 18.69 -2.19 -19.15
CA PRO A 146 19.47 -1.54 -18.10
C PRO A 146 18.80 -0.25 -17.63
N VAL A 147 18.65 -0.09 -16.30
CA VAL A 147 18.10 1.10 -15.66
C VAL A 147 19.13 1.73 -14.73
N HIS A 148 18.99 3.02 -14.43
CA HIS A 148 19.79 3.69 -13.42
C HIS A 148 19.49 3.13 -12.05
N THR A 149 20.55 2.77 -11.31
CA THR A 149 20.47 2.17 -9.98
C THR A 149 21.39 2.90 -9.00
N ARG A 150 21.05 2.88 -7.72
CA ARG A 150 21.94 3.27 -6.64
C ARG A 150 22.28 2.01 -5.86
N THR A 151 23.54 1.64 -5.86
CA THR A 151 24.06 0.49 -5.13
C THR A 151 24.94 0.99 -4.00
N GLU A 152 24.62 0.60 -2.80
CA GLU A 152 25.39 0.84 -1.60
C GLU A 152 26.11 -0.44 -1.19
N SER A 153 27.34 -0.30 -0.75
CA SER A 153 28.12 -1.41 -0.16
C SER A 153 28.91 -0.88 1.02
N PRO A 154 29.15 -1.69 2.04
CA PRO A 154 30.13 -1.34 3.06
C PRO A 154 31.49 -1.09 2.41
N ASP A 155 32.27 -0.19 3.00
CA ASP A 155 33.67 -0.06 2.66
C ASP A 155 34.47 -1.31 3.13
N PRO A 156 35.75 -1.44 2.76
CA PRO A 156 36.56 -2.58 3.20
C PRO A 156 36.70 -2.71 4.71
N SER A 157 36.54 -1.62 5.49
CA SER A 157 36.54 -1.63 6.96
C SER A 157 35.19 -1.98 7.58
N GLY A 158 34.11 -1.92 6.80
CA GLY A 158 32.73 -2.10 7.28
C GLY A 158 32.13 -0.90 8.01
N GLU A 159 32.89 0.19 8.20
CA GLU A 159 32.49 1.36 9.00
C GLU A 159 31.67 2.39 8.21
N ARG A 160 31.81 2.42 6.90
CA ARG A 160 31.16 3.42 6.03
C ARG A 160 30.43 2.77 4.87
N VAL A 161 29.34 3.40 4.48
CA VAL A 161 28.57 3.00 3.28
C VAL A 161 29.10 3.78 2.08
N ILE A 162 29.60 3.08 1.08
CA ILE A 162 30.07 3.65 -0.18
C ILE A 162 29.00 3.48 -1.25
N VAL A 163 28.63 4.59 -1.91
CA VAL A 163 27.79 4.56 -3.11
C VAL A 163 28.65 4.21 -4.30
N ARG A 164 28.35 3.09 -4.97
CA ARG A 164 29.06 2.65 -6.17
C ARG A 164 28.55 3.37 -7.43
N ALA A 165 29.40 3.43 -8.45
CA ALA A 165 28.98 3.88 -9.78
C ALA A 165 27.83 2.99 -10.29
N CYS A 166 26.83 3.61 -10.93
CA CYS A 166 25.58 2.96 -11.31
C CYS A 166 25.78 1.70 -12.18
N ARG A 167 26.41 1.89 -13.34
CA ARG A 167 26.72 0.79 -14.29
C ARG A 167 28.02 1.15 -15.05
N PRO A 168 29.17 1.10 -14.38
CA PRO A 168 30.43 1.42 -15.03
C PRO A 168 30.72 0.39 -16.11
N ARG A 169 31.13 0.87 -17.28
CA ARG A 169 31.62 0.04 -18.40
C ARG A 169 33.04 0.46 -18.71
N ARG A 170 34.00 -0.48 -18.68
CA ARG A 170 35.40 -0.21 -18.97
C ARG A 170 35.63 0.13 -20.42
N SER A 171 34.92 -0.51 -21.35
CA SER A 171 35.06 -0.34 -22.80
C SER A 171 34.26 0.83 -23.39
N GLY A 172 33.47 1.54 -22.56
CA GLY A 172 32.54 2.53 -23.09
C GLY A 172 31.51 1.90 -24.05
N GLY A 173 31.09 2.67 -25.04
CA GLY A 173 30.20 2.22 -26.10
C GLY A 173 28.84 2.89 -26.07
N VAL A 174 28.21 2.88 -27.24
CA VAL A 174 26.84 3.37 -27.45
C VAL A 174 25.99 2.26 -28.02
N CYS A 175 24.69 2.28 -27.74
CA CYS A 175 23.73 1.37 -28.37
C CYS A 175 23.38 1.84 -29.78
N GLU A 176 22.61 1.07 -30.52
CA GLU A 176 22.12 1.42 -31.86
C GLU A 176 21.36 2.76 -31.93
N HIS A 177 20.84 3.25 -30.81
CA HIS A 177 20.19 4.56 -30.68
C HIS A 177 21.15 5.69 -30.29
N GLY A 178 22.47 5.48 -30.35
CA GLY A 178 23.47 6.49 -30.02
C GLY A 178 23.60 6.84 -28.54
N ARG A 179 22.97 6.07 -27.63
CA ARG A 179 23.04 6.33 -26.20
C ARG A 179 24.10 5.47 -25.51
N PRO A 180 24.77 5.98 -24.44
CA PRO A 180 25.73 5.19 -23.68
C PRO A 180 25.10 3.88 -23.16
N VAL A 181 25.81 2.76 -23.25
CA VAL A 181 25.36 1.46 -22.73
C VAL A 181 25.62 1.30 -21.24
N GLY A 182 26.27 2.28 -20.60
CA GLY A 182 26.56 2.30 -19.17
C GLY A 182 26.34 3.68 -18.55
N CYS A 183 26.50 3.76 -17.22
CA CYS A 183 26.43 5.01 -16.46
C CYS A 183 27.53 5.01 -15.39
N PRO A 184 28.51 5.92 -15.45
CA PRO A 184 29.58 6.00 -14.45
C PRO A 184 29.18 6.80 -13.20
N VAL A 185 27.99 7.40 -13.18
CA VAL A 185 27.55 8.31 -12.13
C VAL A 185 27.24 7.55 -10.85
N ARG A 186 27.61 8.12 -9.71
CA ARG A 186 27.15 7.70 -8.36
C ARG A 186 25.92 8.50 -8.00
N HIS A 187 24.76 7.89 -8.17
CA HIS A 187 23.48 8.59 -7.97
C HIS A 187 23.19 8.82 -6.48
N GLU A 188 22.76 10.03 -6.16
CA GLU A 188 22.17 10.34 -4.85
C GLU A 188 20.81 9.65 -4.66
N ALA A 189 20.38 9.48 -3.40
CA ALA A 189 19.13 8.79 -3.08
C ALA A 189 17.88 9.44 -3.72
N GLY A 190 17.91 10.77 -3.92
CA GLY A 190 16.86 11.57 -4.53
C GLY A 190 16.97 11.76 -6.04
N ASP A 191 17.99 11.19 -6.70
CA ASP A 191 18.21 11.41 -8.14
C ASP A 191 17.01 10.91 -8.96
N ALA A 192 16.41 11.80 -9.74
CA ALA A 192 15.22 11.54 -10.55
C ALA A 192 15.47 10.48 -11.66
N ARG A 193 16.71 10.23 -12.03
CA ARG A 193 17.07 9.19 -13.01
C ARG A 193 16.94 7.78 -12.47
N LEU A 194 16.95 7.59 -11.15
CA LEU A 194 16.86 6.25 -10.55
C LEU A 194 15.60 5.52 -10.98
N GLY A 195 15.79 4.33 -11.56
CA GLY A 195 14.71 3.52 -12.13
C GLY A 195 14.41 3.82 -13.60
N GLN A 196 14.92 4.93 -14.16
CA GLN A 196 14.79 5.23 -15.59
C GLN A 196 15.71 4.34 -16.41
N PRO A 197 15.31 3.90 -17.62
CA PRO A 197 16.20 3.19 -18.54
C PRO A 197 17.40 4.06 -18.94
N ILE A 198 18.58 3.45 -19.10
CA ILE A 198 19.76 4.12 -19.66
C ILE A 198 19.49 4.53 -21.11
N CYS A 199 18.87 3.64 -21.89
CA CYS A 199 18.31 3.93 -23.19
C CYS A 199 16.84 3.52 -23.21
N PRO A 200 15.90 4.47 -23.32
CA PRO A 200 14.48 4.15 -23.38
C PRO A 200 14.10 3.31 -24.60
N GLU A 201 14.77 3.47 -25.72
CA GLU A 201 14.51 2.76 -26.96
C GLU A 201 14.96 1.28 -26.88
N CYS A 202 16.01 0.98 -26.13
CA CYS A 202 16.47 -0.39 -25.87
C CYS A 202 15.66 -1.13 -24.79
N TYR A 203 14.75 -0.45 -24.10
CA TYR A 203 13.98 -1.06 -23.03
C TYR A 203 12.74 -1.78 -23.58
N ASP A 204 12.57 -3.06 -23.23
CA ASP A 204 11.40 -3.86 -23.65
C ASP A 204 10.16 -3.48 -22.82
N TYR A 205 9.48 -2.40 -23.23
CA TYR A 205 8.24 -1.94 -22.60
C TYR A 205 7.09 -2.93 -22.74
N VAL A 206 7.02 -3.65 -23.87
CA VAL A 206 5.98 -4.64 -24.14
C VAL A 206 6.12 -5.82 -23.19
N GLY A 207 7.32 -6.41 -23.12
CA GLY A 207 7.60 -7.49 -22.19
C GLY A 207 7.37 -7.09 -20.73
N ALA A 208 7.77 -5.89 -20.34
CA ALA A 208 7.58 -5.35 -18.99
C ALA A 208 6.09 -5.25 -18.62
N VAL A 209 5.26 -4.69 -19.49
CA VAL A 209 3.80 -4.57 -19.27
C VAL A 209 3.12 -5.94 -19.25
N LEU A 210 3.47 -6.82 -20.17
CA LEU A 210 2.91 -8.18 -20.21
C LEU A 210 3.29 -8.98 -18.97
N TRP A 211 4.54 -8.88 -18.51
CA TRP A 211 4.97 -9.49 -17.26
C TRP A 211 4.17 -8.96 -16.06
N GLN A 212 4.03 -7.62 -15.95
CA GLN A 212 3.22 -6.97 -14.90
C GLN A 212 1.79 -7.51 -14.86
N ALA A 213 1.16 -7.62 -16.03
CA ALA A 213 -0.21 -8.12 -16.15
C ALA A 213 -0.35 -9.58 -15.70
N HIS A 214 0.71 -10.37 -15.86
CA HIS A 214 0.73 -11.79 -15.50
C HIS A 214 1.36 -12.08 -14.13
N ALA A 215 1.90 -11.08 -13.42
CA ALA A 215 2.58 -11.27 -12.15
C ALA A 215 1.73 -12.03 -11.11
N GLY A 216 0.41 -11.82 -11.09
CA GLY A 216 -0.52 -12.57 -10.25
C GLY A 216 -0.63 -14.05 -10.62
N ALA A 217 -0.61 -14.37 -11.92
CA ALA A 217 -0.63 -15.74 -12.43
C ALA A 217 0.71 -16.46 -12.18
N LEU A 218 1.82 -15.75 -12.35
CA LEU A 218 3.16 -16.27 -12.00
C LEU A 218 3.25 -16.60 -10.50
N TRP A 219 2.72 -15.74 -9.63
CA TRP A 219 2.62 -16.03 -8.19
C TRP A 219 1.80 -17.29 -7.91
N HIS A 220 0.64 -17.43 -8.56
CA HIS A 220 -0.19 -18.63 -8.39
C HIS A 220 0.55 -19.90 -8.82
N ARG A 221 1.20 -19.88 -9.98
CA ARG A 221 2.02 -21.01 -10.47
C ARG A 221 3.19 -21.31 -9.53
N PHE A 222 3.84 -20.28 -8.99
CA PHE A 222 4.90 -20.43 -8.00
C PHE A 222 4.40 -21.17 -6.75
N THR A 223 3.25 -20.76 -6.18
CA THR A 223 2.72 -21.44 -4.98
C THR A 223 2.33 -22.89 -5.24
N LEU A 224 1.88 -23.22 -6.44
CA LEU A 224 1.66 -24.61 -6.88
C LEU A 224 2.98 -25.35 -7.09
N GLY A 225 3.99 -24.67 -7.64
CA GLY A 225 5.34 -25.20 -7.83
C GLY A 225 6.00 -25.59 -6.51
N VAL A 226 5.93 -24.70 -5.50
CA VAL A 226 6.45 -24.99 -4.14
C VAL A 226 5.84 -26.27 -3.57
N ARG A 227 4.50 -26.41 -3.66
CA ARG A 227 3.83 -27.64 -3.16
C ARG A 227 4.27 -28.90 -3.92
N ARG A 228 4.50 -28.78 -5.23
CA ARG A 228 4.96 -29.87 -6.09
C ARG A 228 6.37 -30.30 -5.73
N GLU A 229 7.27 -29.33 -5.59
CA GLU A 229 8.66 -29.58 -5.22
C GLU A 229 8.80 -30.15 -3.81
N LEU A 230 8.04 -29.63 -2.84
CA LEU A 230 8.00 -30.19 -1.49
C LEU A 230 7.52 -31.64 -1.49
N ALA A 231 6.48 -31.97 -2.25
CA ALA A 231 6.01 -33.35 -2.38
C ALA A 231 7.07 -34.26 -3.01
N ARG A 232 7.74 -33.80 -4.09
CA ARG A 232 8.83 -34.52 -4.75
C ARG A 232 10.02 -34.80 -3.81
N LEU A 233 10.47 -33.77 -3.11
CA LEU A 233 11.59 -33.88 -2.15
C LEU A 233 11.25 -34.76 -0.94
N ALA A 234 9.98 -34.81 -0.55
CA ALA A 234 9.49 -35.71 0.51
C ALA A 234 9.20 -37.15 0.02
N GLY A 235 9.45 -37.48 -1.25
CA GLY A 235 9.16 -38.79 -1.82
C GLY A 235 7.67 -39.16 -1.87
N MET A 236 6.78 -38.16 -1.96
CA MET A 236 5.33 -38.33 -1.86
C MET A 236 4.60 -37.89 -3.12
N SER A 237 3.44 -38.51 -3.39
CA SER A 237 2.49 -37.95 -4.34
C SER A 237 1.95 -36.61 -3.83
N ARG A 238 1.54 -35.71 -4.73
CA ARG A 238 0.94 -34.42 -4.37
C ARG A 238 -0.29 -34.57 -3.47
N HIS A 239 -1.06 -35.62 -3.68
CA HIS A 239 -2.25 -35.92 -2.89
C HIS A 239 -1.89 -36.35 -1.48
N ALA A 240 -0.94 -37.28 -1.32
CA ALA A 240 -0.44 -37.73 -0.01
C ALA A 240 0.22 -36.59 0.78
N PHE A 241 1.02 -35.76 0.11
CA PHE A 241 1.62 -34.56 0.71
C PHE A 241 0.55 -33.59 1.22
N GLY A 242 -0.46 -33.27 0.41
CA GLY A 242 -1.54 -32.33 0.75
C GLY A 242 -2.42 -32.79 1.93
N LYS A 243 -2.46 -34.10 2.23
CA LYS A 243 -3.11 -34.64 3.42
C LYS A 243 -2.28 -34.47 4.71
N ARG A 244 -0.99 -34.18 4.62
CA ARG A 244 -0.05 -34.10 5.74
C ARG A 244 0.50 -32.71 5.97
N VAL A 245 0.73 -31.94 4.90
CA VAL A 245 1.37 -30.61 4.97
C VAL A 245 0.58 -29.60 4.12
N ARG A 246 0.46 -28.41 4.65
CA ARG A 246 -0.08 -27.23 3.97
C ARG A 246 0.97 -26.15 3.88
N VAL A 247 1.16 -25.60 2.69
CA VAL A 247 1.96 -24.39 2.48
C VAL A 247 1.07 -23.18 2.74
N SER A 248 1.34 -22.47 3.81
CA SER A 248 0.68 -21.21 4.18
C SER A 248 1.58 -20.03 3.80
N PHE A 249 0.99 -18.91 3.37
CA PHE A 249 1.75 -17.74 2.99
C PHE A 249 1.02 -16.43 3.33
N ALA A 250 1.79 -15.37 3.47
CA ALA A 250 1.35 -13.99 3.39
C ALA A 250 2.30 -13.23 2.45
N LYS A 251 1.73 -12.50 1.47
CA LYS A 251 2.47 -11.83 0.39
C LYS A 251 2.08 -10.37 0.29
N VAL A 252 3.06 -9.51 0.01
CA VAL A 252 2.86 -8.12 -0.41
C VAL A 252 3.58 -7.86 -1.74
N ALA A 253 2.96 -7.04 -2.59
CA ALA A 253 3.58 -6.50 -3.79
C ALA A 253 4.16 -5.12 -3.48
N GLU A 254 5.38 -4.86 -3.93
CA GLU A 254 6.04 -3.57 -3.85
C GLU A 254 6.48 -3.13 -5.24
N TYR A 255 6.25 -1.86 -5.60
CA TYR A 255 6.81 -1.30 -6.82
C TYR A 255 8.26 -0.90 -6.62
N GLN A 256 9.13 -1.41 -7.48
CA GLN A 256 10.49 -0.89 -7.64
C GLN A 256 10.45 0.45 -8.40
N ARG A 257 11.47 1.26 -8.26
CA ARG A 257 11.57 2.55 -8.97
C ARG A 257 11.45 2.41 -10.50
N ARG A 258 11.85 1.25 -11.05
CA ARG A 258 11.70 0.91 -12.48
C ARG A 258 10.26 0.53 -12.90
N GLY A 259 9.26 0.77 -12.07
CA GLY A 259 7.86 0.54 -12.40
C GLY A 259 7.38 -0.91 -12.37
N LEU A 260 8.22 -1.86 -11.98
CA LEU A 260 7.86 -3.28 -11.88
C LEU A 260 7.64 -3.69 -10.44
N VAL A 261 6.66 -4.60 -10.23
CA VAL A 261 6.44 -5.16 -8.89
C VAL A 261 7.45 -6.27 -8.59
N HIS A 262 7.87 -6.34 -7.35
CA HIS A 262 8.42 -7.54 -6.76
C HIS A 262 7.52 -8.00 -5.59
N PHE A 263 7.59 -9.28 -5.26
CA PHE A 263 6.80 -9.85 -4.19
C PHE A 263 7.67 -10.22 -3.01
N HIS A 264 7.29 -9.71 -1.84
CA HIS A 264 7.81 -10.16 -0.57
C HIS A 264 6.78 -11.09 0.05
N ALA A 265 7.21 -12.26 0.49
CA ALA A 265 6.30 -13.26 1.04
C ALA A 265 6.91 -14.00 2.23
N ILE A 266 6.08 -14.24 3.23
CA ILE A 266 6.33 -15.25 4.23
C ILE A 266 5.75 -16.56 3.71
N ILE A 267 6.54 -17.62 3.72
CA ILE A 267 6.08 -18.97 3.41
C ILE A 267 6.34 -19.83 4.64
N ARG A 268 5.29 -20.51 5.13
CA ARG A 268 5.33 -21.36 6.33
C ARG A 268 4.72 -22.72 6.01
N LEU A 269 5.28 -23.78 6.61
CA LEU A 269 4.72 -25.13 6.57
C LEU A 269 3.83 -25.35 7.80
N ASP A 270 2.61 -25.80 7.57
CA ASP A 270 1.63 -26.16 8.58
C ASP A 270 1.14 -27.58 8.37
N GLY A 271 0.49 -28.17 9.36
CA GLY A 271 -0.30 -29.37 9.18
C GLY A 271 -1.54 -29.14 8.32
N PRO A 272 -2.34 -30.16 7.99
CA PRO A 272 -3.48 -30.07 7.09
C PRO A 272 -4.57 -29.08 7.55
N LYS A 273 -4.69 -28.81 8.85
CA LYS A 273 -5.62 -27.81 9.39
C LYS A 273 -5.08 -26.36 9.34
N GLY A 274 -3.88 -26.14 8.73
CA GLY A 274 -3.22 -24.83 8.69
C GLY A 274 -2.64 -24.44 10.03
N ALA A 275 -2.76 -23.17 10.44
CA ALA A 275 -2.23 -22.67 11.72
C ALA A 275 -2.69 -23.48 12.95
N GLY A 276 -3.83 -24.14 12.90
CA GLY A 276 -4.35 -24.97 13.99
C GLY A 276 -3.68 -26.34 14.16
N GLN A 277 -2.66 -26.68 13.37
CA GLN A 277 -2.01 -27.98 13.44
C GLN A 277 -0.55 -27.89 13.01
N ASP A 278 0.33 -28.54 13.77
CA ASP A 278 1.77 -28.59 13.45
C ASP A 278 2.05 -29.49 12.25
N PRO A 279 3.06 -29.16 11.44
CA PRO A 279 3.54 -30.03 10.37
C PRO A 279 4.25 -31.24 10.96
N PRO A 280 4.32 -32.37 10.23
CA PRO A 280 5.14 -33.50 10.68
C PRO A 280 6.63 -33.13 10.74
N SER A 281 7.40 -33.85 11.58
CA SER A 281 8.82 -33.54 11.87
C SER A 281 9.72 -33.55 10.63
N TRP A 282 9.42 -34.35 9.62
CA TRP A 282 10.19 -34.38 8.36
C TRP A 282 9.99 -33.11 7.50
N ALA A 283 8.95 -32.30 7.75
CA ALA A 283 8.69 -31.06 7.02
C ALA A 283 9.49 -29.91 7.67
N HIS A 284 10.80 -29.91 7.53
CA HIS A 284 11.73 -28.98 8.17
C HIS A 284 12.16 -27.81 7.27
N HIS A 285 12.90 -26.85 7.82
CA HIS A 285 13.39 -25.65 7.11
C HIS A 285 14.20 -25.96 5.86
N GLY A 286 15.12 -26.94 5.91
CA GLY A 286 15.94 -27.34 4.75
C GLY A 286 15.10 -27.79 3.56
N LEU A 287 14.02 -28.54 3.82
CA LEU A 287 13.09 -28.96 2.77
C LEU A 287 12.42 -27.75 2.10
N LEU A 288 11.98 -26.77 2.89
CA LEU A 288 11.36 -25.55 2.38
C LEU A 288 12.36 -24.70 1.58
N ALA A 289 13.57 -24.51 2.10
CA ALA A 289 14.63 -23.76 1.45
C ALA A 289 15.06 -24.38 0.09
N ALA A 290 15.10 -25.69 -0.01
CA ALA A 290 15.42 -26.41 -1.27
C ALA A 290 14.29 -26.35 -2.29
N ALA A 291 13.03 -26.40 -1.86
CA ALA A 291 11.87 -26.41 -2.76
C ALA A 291 11.64 -25.07 -3.47
N ILE A 292 11.92 -23.94 -2.82
CA ILE A 292 11.61 -22.61 -3.34
C ILE A 292 12.41 -22.27 -4.61
N PRO A 293 13.75 -22.40 -4.66
CA PRO A 293 14.53 -22.11 -5.87
C PRO A 293 14.12 -22.98 -7.06
N ALA A 294 13.87 -24.27 -6.81
CA ALA A 294 13.39 -25.21 -7.83
C ALA A 294 12.02 -24.78 -8.40
N ALA A 295 11.09 -24.39 -7.50
CA ALA A 295 9.78 -23.89 -7.90
C ALA A 295 9.86 -22.58 -8.70
N VAL A 296 10.75 -21.65 -8.34
CA VAL A 296 10.96 -20.38 -9.06
C VAL A 296 11.43 -20.66 -10.49
N ARG A 297 12.46 -21.50 -10.65
CA ARG A 297 13.01 -21.86 -11.97
C ARG A 297 12.00 -22.61 -12.87
N ALA A 298 11.12 -23.40 -12.27
CA ALA A 298 10.11 -24.16 -13.00
C ALA A 298 8.88 -23.32 -13.43
N VAL A 299 8.75 -22.08 -12.96
CA VAL A 299 7.61 -21.22 -13.30
C VAL A 299 7.87 -20.48 -14.59
N GLU A 300 7.16 -20.88 -15.62
CA GLU A 300 7.16 -20.22 -16.91
C GLU A 300 5.74 -20.11 -17.46
N MET A 301 5.48 -19.04 -18.16
CA MET A 301 4.27 -18.78 -18.95
C MET A 301 4.66 -18.12 -20.25
N THR A 302 3.80 -18.22 -21.26
CA THR A 302 3.92 -17.46 -22.50
C THR A 302 2.75 -16.50 -22.63
N SER A 303 3.02 -15.32 -23.19
CA SER A 303 1.97 -14.38 -23.58
C SER A 303 1.12 -14.95 -24.71
N ALA A 304 -0.03 -14.33 -24.98
CA ALA A 304 -0.74 -14.56 -26.23
C ALA A 304 0.17 -14.27 -27.43
N VAL A 305 -0.01 -15.03 -28.50
CA VAL A 305 0.67 -14.78 -29.79
C VAL A 305 0.05 -13.53 -30.41
N SER A 306 0.89 -12.63 -30.87
CA SER A 306 0.46 -11.41 -31.54
C SER A 306 1.42 -11.06 -32.68
N ALA A 307 1.06 -10.08 -33.50
CA ALA A 307 1.96 -9.53 -34.52
C ALA A 307 3.25 -8.92 -33.93
N LEU A 308 3.24 -8.60 -32.62
CA LEU A 308 4.43 -8.11 -31.89
C LEU A 308 5.36 -9.24 -31.44
N GLY A 309 4.95 -10.51 -31.59
CA GLY A 309 5.70 -11.67 -31.13
C GLY A 309 5.03 -12.40 -29.95
N ARG A 310 5.82 -13.23 -29.30
CA ARG A 310 5.46 -14.01 -28.11
C ARG A 310 6.52 -13.79 -27.03
N TRP A 311 6.10 -13.48 -25.82
CA TRP A 311 7.00 -13.26 -24.69
C TRP A 311 7.01 -14.46 -23.75
N ARG A 312 8.20 -14.86 -23.34
CA ARG A 312 8.41 -15.78 -22.23
C ARG A 312 8.33 -14.98 -20.92
N LEU A 313 7.44 -15.40 -20.03
CA LEU A 313 7.16 -14.73 -18.75
C LEU A 313 7.60 -15.67 -17.61
N ALA A 314 8.63 -15.27 -16.90
CA ALA A 314 9.21 -16.01 -15.78
C ALA A 314 9.62 -15.05 -14.66
N TRP A 315 10.03 -15.57 -13.51
CA TRP A 315 10.69 -14.77 -12.48
C TRP A 315 12.12 -14.43 -12.91
N GLY A 316 12.65 -13.32 -12.41
CA GLY A 316 14.06 -12.97 -12.62
C GLY A 316 14.99 -13.77 -11.72
N ASP A 317 16.30 -13.66 -12.01
CA ASP A 317 17.33 -14.43 -11.32
C ASP A 317 17.57 -13.96 -9.87
N GLN A 318 17.14 -12.73 -9.53
CA GLN A 318 17.26 -12.20 -8.18
C GLN A 318 16.19 -12.82 -7.27
N LEU A 319 16.60 -13.84 -6.55
CA LEU A 319 15.84 -14.54 -5.53
C LEU A 319 16.55 -14.37 -4.18
N ASP A 320 15.86 -13.79 -3.19
CA ASP A 320 16.36 -13.73 -1.82
C ASP A 320 15.48 -14.59 -0.92
N ILE A 321 16.10 -15.48 -0.14
CA ILE A 321 15.42 -16.38 0.81
C ILE A 321 16.13 -16.26 2.13
N ARG A 322 15.40 -15.75 3.15
CA ARG A 322 15.94 -15.58 4.50
C ARG A 322 15.13 -16.39 5.51
N PRO A 323 15.76 -17.17 6.38
CA PRO A 323 15.05 -17.80 7.49
C PRO A 323 14.48 -16.72 8.42
N ILE A 324 13.29 -17.00 8.98
CA ILE A 324 12.69 -16.18 10.03
C ILE A 324 12.91 -16.94 11.34
N ILE A 325 13.77 -16.41 12.22
CA ILE A 325 14.26 -17.11 13.43
C ILE A 325 13.68 -16.45 14.68
N LEU A 326 13.61 -17.22 15.76
CA LEU A 326 13.34 -16.73 17.12
C LEU A 326 14.53 -15.91 17.64
N PRO A 327 14.38 -15.07 18.69
CA PRO A 327 15.37 -14.07 19.12
C PRO A 327 16.74 -14.57 19.53
N ASP A 328 16.92 -15.88 19.77
CA ASP A 328 18.09 -16.45 20.45
C ASP A 328 19.21 -16.90 19.47
N GLY A 329 19.80 -15.97 18.74
CA GLY A 329 21.24 -16.10 18.50
C GLY A 329 21.73 -16.64 17.16
N LEU A 330 21.01 -16.58 16.02
CA LEU A 330 21.58 -16.86 14.70
C LEU A 330 21.14 -15.79 13.70
N GLU A 331 21.95 -15.52 12.66
CA GLU A 331 21.66 -14.57 11.58
C GLU A 331 20.31 -14.84 10.91
N GLY A 332 19.29 -14.00 11.21
CA GLY A 332 17.95 -14.11 10.64
C GLY A 332 17.13 -12.85 10.86
N LEU A 333 15.99 -12.76 10.17
CA LEU A 333 15.06 -11.64 10.31
C LEU A 333 14.15 -11.88 11.53
N SER A 334 14.02 -10.89 12.42
CA SER A 334 13.06 -10.97 13.51
C SER A 334 11.61 -10.92 12.98
N GLU A 335 10.70 -11.62 13.66
CA GLU A 335 9.26 -11.64 13.34
C GLU A 335 8.66 -10.24 13.30
N ARG A 336 9.06 -9.38 14.23
CA ARG A 336 8.61 -7.98 14.29
C ARG A 336 9.07 -7.19 13.09
N ALA A 337 10.34 -7.35 12.66
CA ALA A 337 10.88 -6.68 11.48
C ALA A 337 10.15 -7.12 10.21
N VAL A 338 9.92 -8.42 10.03
CA VAL A 338 9.18 -8.97 8.87
C VAL A 338 7.73 -8.49 8.85
N ALA A 339 7.03 -8.51 9.99
CA ALA A 339 5.66 -8.02 10.09
C ALA A 339 5.57 -6.52 9.78
N SER A 340 6.50 -5.71 10.30
CA SER A 340 6.59 -4.27 10.03
C SER A 340 6.87 -3.99 8.56
N TYR A 341 7.78 -4.74 7.95
CA TYR A 341 8.13 -4.61 6.53
C TYR A 341 6.92 -4.87 5.63
N ILE A 342 6.25 -6.01 5.79
CA ILE A 342 5.06 -6.34 5.00
C ILE A 342 3.94 -5.32 5.20
N ALA A 343 3.70 -4.89 6.45
CA ALA A 343 2.68 -3.89 6.77
C ALA A 343 2.95 -2.54 6.11
N LYS A 344 4.21 -2.07 6.10
CA LYS A 344 4.65 -0.84 5.44
C LYS A 344 4.31 -0.86 3.94
N TYR A 345 4.63 -1.97 3.26
CA TYR A 345 4.42 -2.06 1.80
C TYR A 345 2.96 -2.36 1.43
N ALA A 346 2.18 -2.96 2.30
CA ALA A 346 0.75 -3.16 2.08
C ALA A 346 -0.03 -1.84 1.95
N SER A 347 0.48 -0.74 2.48
CA SER A 347 -0.12 0.60 2.42
C SER A 347 0.38 1.46 1.24
N LYS A 348 1.39 1.00 0.49
CA LYS A 348 1.92 1.67 -0.70
C LYS A 348 1.14 1.26 -1.96
N GLY A 349 1.31 2.03 -3.03
CA GLY A 349 0.76 1.76 -4.36
C GLY A 349 1.79 2.00 -5.45
N ALA A 350 1.35 2.18 -6.69
CA ALA A 350 2.23 2.40 -7.84
C ALA A 350 2.88 3.80 -7.85
N GLU A 351 2.37 4.74 -7.07
CA GLU A 351 2.90 6.10 -6.95
C GLU A 351 4.39 6.15 -6.58
N ALA A 352 4.88 5.13 -5.88
CA ALA A 352 6.31 5.00 -5.55
C ALA A 352 7.23 4.86 -6.78
N SER A 353 6.68 4.48 -7.94
CA SER A 353 7.38 4.38 -9.22
C SER A 353 7.15 5.60 -10.15
N GLY A 354 6.64 6.72 -9.62
CA GLY A 354 6.45 7.96 -10.38
C GLY A 354 5.24 7.96 -11.31
N THR A 355 4.24 7.09 -11.08
CA THR A 355 2.99 7.05 -11.85
C THR A 355 1.85 7.80 -11.15
N VAL A 356 0.75 8.04 -11.86
CA VAL A 356 -0.45 8.72 -11.31
C VAL A 356 -1.21 7.84 -10.31
N GLN A 357 -1.82 8.47 -9.32
CA GLN A 357 -2.52 7.78 -8.23
C GLN A 357 -3.93 7.32 -8.58
N HIS A 358 -4.52 7.86 -9.62
CA HIS A 358 -5.92 7.62 -9.99
C HIS A 358 -6.05 6.95 -11.34
N ARG A 359 -7.18 6.29 -11.57
CA ARG A 359 -7.49 5.71 -12.87
C ARG A 359 -7.55 6.79 -13.93
N ILE A 360 -6.90 6.55 -15.07
CA ILE A 360 -6.91 7.43 -16.25
C ILE A 360 -7.98 7.03 -17.26
N SER A 361 -8.46 5.78 -17.20
CA SER A 361 -9.52 5.29 -18.10
C SER A 361 -10.89 5.90 -17.77
N CYS A 362 -11.69 6.13 -18.78
CA CYS A 362 -13.08 6.54 -18.67
C CYS A 362 -13.88 5.52 -17.83
N ALA A 363 -14.63 6.02 -16.84
CA ALA A 363 -15.40 5.15 -15.94
C ALA A 363 -16.58 4.46 -16.65
N ALA A 364 -17.21 5.13 -17.64
CA ALA A 364 -18.36 4.60 -18.37
C ALA A 364 -17.99 3.43 -19.27
N CYS A 365 -17.00 3.59 -20.15
CA CYS A 365 -16.59 2.54 -21.10
C CYS A 365 -15.42 1.67 -20.57
N LYS A 366 -14.89 1.95 -19.38
CA LYS A 366 -13.75 1.24 -18.77
C LYS A 366 -12.53 1.17 -19.69
N GLY A 367 -12.27 2.26 -20.42
CA GLY A 367 -11.13 2.38 -21.32
C GLY A 367 -11.36 1.86 -22.74
N ARG A 368 -12.52 1.31 -23.08
CA ARG A 368 -12.79 0.78 -24.42
C ARG A 368 -12.93 1.85 -25.50
N GLY A 369 -13.40 3.03 -25.14
CA GLY A 369 -13.76 4.09 -26.09
C GLY A 369 -15.16 3.92 -26.68
N VAL A 370 -15.73 2.71 -26.60
CA VAL A 370 -17.04 2.36 -27.14
C VAL A 370 -17.94 1.76 -26.07
N HIS A 371 -19.23 1.82 -26.24
CA HIS A 371 -20.20 1.09 -25.42
C HIS A 371 -20.12 -0.41 -25.66
N ALA A 372 -20.40 -1.21 -24.63
CA ALA A 372 -20.20 -2.68 -24.70
C ALA A 372 -21.17 -3.36 -25.67
N GLU A 373 -22.40 -2.87 -25.74
CA GLU A 373 -23.49 -3.52 -26.47
C GLU A 373 -23.65 -2.94 -27.89
N SER A 374 -23.65 -1.61 -28.01
CA SER A 374 -23.91 -0.94 -29.28
C SER A 374 -22.66 -0.71 -30.15
N LEU A 375 -21.47 -0.91 -29.59
CA LEU A 375 -20.18 -0.54 -30.21
C LEU A 375 -20.07 0.94 -30.63
N ALA A 376 -21.05 1.75 -30.33
CA ALA A 376 -21.03 3.19 -30.59
C ALA A 376 -19.96 3.88 -29.72
N ALA A 377 -19.42 4.98 -30.22
CA ALA A 377 -18.46 5.78 -29.47
C ALA A 377 -19.02 6.20 -28.11
N CYS A 378 -18.25 6.04 -27.05
CA CYS A 378 -18.65 6.44 -25.71
C CYS A 378 -18.82 7.96 -25.63
N SER A 379 -20.04 8.42 -25.38
CA SER A 379 -20.38 9.85 -25.31
C SER A 379 -19.56 10.60 -24.25
N ARG A 380 -19.26 9.96 -23.12
CA ARG A 380 -18.52 10.58 -22.02
C ARG A 380 -17.06 10.89 -22.35
N CYS A 381 -16.38 10.04 -23.10
CA CYS A 381 -14.98 10.23 -23.48
C CYS A 381 -14.78 10.50 -24.97
N ARG A 382 -15.85 10.64 -25.73
CA ARG A 382 -15.83 10.88 -27.18
C ARG A 382 -14.93 9.89 -27.94
N GLY A 383 -15.01 8.62 -27.57
CA GLY A 383 -14.26 7.53 -28.23
C GLY A 383 -12.82 7.32 -27.73
N THR A 384 -12.22 8.23 -26.97
CA THR A 384 -10.81 8.12 -26.53
C THR A 384 -10.55 7.00 -25.54
N GLY A 385 -11.55 6.60 -24.77
CA GLY A 385 -11.41 5.68 -23.65
C GLY A 385 -10.77 6.30 -22.39
N LEU A 386 -10.19 7.49 -22.48
CA LEU A 386 -9.59 8.23 -21.38
C LEU A 386 -10.64 9.03 -20.59
N LYS A 387 -10.32 9.46 -19.39
CA LYS A 387 -11.14 10.47 -18.70
C LYS A 387 -11.24 11.73 -19.55
N PRO A 388 -12.38 12.43 -19.53
CA PRO A 388 -12.53 13.69 -20.26
C PRO A 388 -11.41 14.69 -19.90
N GLY A 389 -10.84 15.33 -20.91
CA GLY A 389 -9.77 16.31 -20.76
C GLY A 389 -8.39 15.75 -20.39
N LEU A 390 -8.22 14.41 -20.36
CA LEU A 390 -6.94 13.80 -20.05
C LEU A 390 -6.23 13.34 -21.33
N HIS A 391 -4.97 13.74 -21.47
CA HIS A 391 -4.06 13.32 -22.54
C HIS A 391 -2.87 12.56 -21.93
N LEU A 392 -2.47 11.44 -22.55
CA LEU A 392 -1.40 10.59 -22.02
C LEU A 392 -0.06 11.31 -21.99
N GLU A 393 0.19 12.19 -22.97
CA GLU A 393 1.44 12.94 -23.11
C GLU A 393 1.61 14.01 -22.02
N GLU A 394 0.50 14.52 -21.48
CA GLU A 394 0.46 15.60 -20.49
C GLU A 394 0.45 15.06 -19.04
N LEU A 395 0.51 13.74 -18.85
CA LEU A 395 0.52 13.17 -17.51
C LEU A 395 1.74 13.67 -16.74
N PRO A 396 1.57 14.14 -15.49
CA PRO A 396 2.65 14.60 -14.63
C PRO A 396 3.42 13.39 -14.03
N VAL A 397 4.08 12.65 -14.89
CA VAL A 397 4.81 11.42 -14.56
C VAL A 397 6.18 11.41 -15.24
N THR A 398 7.08 10.56 -14.78
CA THR A 398 8.38 10.37 -15.45
C THR A 398 8.18 9.84 -16.87
N GLU A 399 9.14 10.12 -17.77
CA GLU A 399 9.07 9.63 -19.16
C GLU A 399 8.97 8.11 -19.23
N HIS A 400 9.69 7.41 -18.39
CA HIS A 400 9.60 5.95 -18.29
C HIS A 400 8.19 5.48 -17.90
N ALA A 401 7.60 6.09 -16.88
CA ALA A 401 6.22 5.77 -16.47
C ALA A 401 5.21 6.11 -17.59
N ARG A 402 5.40 7.22 -18.32
CA ARG A 402 4.56 7.61 -19.46
C ARG A 402 4.63 6.57 -20.58
N ARG A 403 5.82 6.10 -20.94
CA ARG A 403 6.00 5.03 -21.93
C ARG A 403 5.35 3.72 -21.49
N MET A 404 5.50 3.32 -20.22
CA MET A 404 4.81 2.16 -19.66
C MET A 404 3.28 2.30 -19.75
N ILE A 405 2.72 3.47 -19.41
CA ILE A 405 1.30 3.76 -19.50
C ILE A 405 0.81 3.71 -20.95
N ARG A 406 1.55 4.32 -21.89
CA ARG A 406 1.25 4.29 -23.32
C ARG A 406 1.23 2.87 -23.85
N THR A 407 2.25 2.07 -23.54
CA THR A 407 2.32 0.65 -23.92
C THR A 407 1.12 -0.15 -23.36
N CYS A 408 0.74 0.08 -22.09
CA CYS A 408 -0.49 -0.51 -21.53
C CYS A 408 -1.74 -0.12 -22.32
N TRP A 409 -1.80 1.14 -22.77
CA TRP A 409 -2.95 1.66 -23.50
C TRP A 409 -3.06 1.04 -24.89
N GLU A 410 -1.95 0.98 -25.61
CA GLU A 410 -1.84 0.40 -26.95
C GLU A 410 -2.13 -1.11 -26.94
N LEU A 411 -1.44 -1.87 -26.08
CA LEU A 411 -1.69 -3.29 -25.93
C LEU A 411 -3.13 -3.60 -25.50
N GLY A 412 -3.72 -2.76 -24.65
CA GLY A 412 -5.09 -2.89 -24.20
C GLY A 412 -6.15 -2.61 -25.28
N GLY A 413 -5.76 -2.09 -26.46
CA GLY A 413 -6.57 -1.96 -27.64
C GLY A 413 -6.53 -3.16 -28.58
N ARG A 414 -5.60 -4.07 -28.38
CA ARG A 414 -5.42 -5.25 -29.22
C ARG A 414 -6.30 -6.41 -28.75
N VAL A 415 -6.92 -7.11 -29.69
CA VAL A 415 -7.86 -8.21 -29.40
C VAL A 415 -7.17 -9.37 -28.67
N GLU A 416 -5.91 -9.66 -28.99
CA GLU A 416 -5.11 -10.73 -28.39
C GLU A 416 -4.91 -10.53 -26.88
N PHE A 417 -4.88 -9.27 -26.42
CA PHE A 417 -4.66 -8.90 -25.03
C PHE A 417 -5.93 -8.38 -24.32
N ALA A 418 -7.10 -8.48 -24.96
CA ALA A 418 -8.38 -8.00 -24.40
C ALA A 418 -8.67 -8.62 -23.01
N HIS A 419 -8.35 -9.91 -22.82
CA HIS A 419 -8.49 -10.63 -21.55
C HIS A 419 -7.67 -10.06 -20.41
N LEU A 420 -6.56 -9.34 -20.70
CA LEU A 420 -5.71 -8.68 -19.72
C LEU A 420 -6.32 -7.37 -19.20
N ARG A 421 -7.26 -6.76 -19.94
CA ARG A 421 -7.94 -5.51 -19.54
C ARG A 421 -6.94 -4.42 -19.16
N LEU A 422 -5.88 -4.19 -19.94
CA LEU A 422 -4.75 -3.34 -19.58
C LEU A 422 -5.13 -1.86 -19.39
N ARG A 423 -6.01 -1.31 -20.23
CA ARG A 423 -6.41 0.11 -20.16
C ARG A 423 -6.97 0.55 -18.80
N PRO A 424 -7.87 -0.20 -18.12
CA PRO A 424 -8.29 0.11 -16.76
C PRO A 424 -7.15 0.11 -15.72
N TRP A 425 -6.06 -0.57 -16.00
CA TRP A 425 -4.91 -0.73 -15.09
C TRP A 425 -3.63 -0.02 -15.58
N ALA A 426 -3.73 0.84 -16.60
CA ALA A 426 -2.58 1.55 -17.15
C ALA A 426 -1.90 2.47 -16.11
N HIS A 427 -2.67 3.11 -15.22
CA HIS A 427 -2.14 3.88 -14.08
C HIS A 427 -1.37 3.01 -13.07
N MET A 428 -1.51 1.70 -13.14
CA MET A 428 -0.77 0.71 -12.35
C MET A 428 0.28 -0.02 -13.21
N LEU A 429 0.68 0.58 -14.33
CA LEU A 429 1.68 0.06 -15.27
C LEU A 429 1.39 -1.38 -15.71
N GLY A 430 0.10 -1.75 -15.80
CA GLY A 430 -0.37 -3.10 -16.16
C GLY A 430 -0.57 -4.07 -14.99
N PHE A 431 -0.09 -3.77 -13.79
CA PHE A 431 -0.32 -4.65 -12.64
C PHE A 431 -1.76 -4.58 -12.15
N ARG A 432 -2.43 -5.72 -12.12
CA ARG A 432 -3.84 -5.88 -11.70
C ARG A 432 -4.03 -6.83 -10.52
N GLY A 433 -2.93 -7.25 -9.91
CA GLY A 433 -2.94 -8.14 -8.74
C GLY A 433 -3.29 -7.43 -7.43
N HIS A 434 -3.63 -8.22 -6.42
CA HIS A 434 -3.78 -7.70 -5.07
C HIS A 434 -2.43 -7.36 -4.45
N PHE A 435 -2.31 -6.19 -3.85
CA PHE A 435 -1.08 -5.76 -3.18
C PHE A 435 -0.74 -6.62 -1.97
N SER A 436 -1.72 -6.94 -1.14
CA SER A 436 -1.54 -7.79 0.01
C SER A 436 -2.51 -8.96 -0.05
N THR A 437 -1.99 -10.18 0.06
CA THR A 437 -2.79 -11.41 0.11
C THR A 437 -2.17 -12.41 1.06
N LYS A 438 -3.00 -13.26 1.64
CA LYS A 438 -2.56 -14.41 2.42
C LYS A 438 -3.37 -15.66 2.09
N SER A 439 -2.80 -16.83 2.35
CA SER A 439 -3.57 -18.05 2.33
C SER A 439 -4.61 -18.05 3.45
N ARG A 440 -5.76 -18.68 3.19
CA ARG A 440 -6.94 -18.60 4.07
C ARG A 440 -6.64 -18.97 5.53
N ARG A 441 -5.79 -19.97 5.76
CA ARG A 441 -5.47 -20.53 7.08
C ARG A 441 -4.11 -20.07 7.63
N TYR A 442 -3.54 -18.99 7.10
CA TYR A 442 -2.27 -18.45 7.61
C TYR A 442 -2.46 -17.81 9.00
N SER A 443 -3.46 -16.98 9.15
CA SER A 443 -3.81 -16.24 10.38
C SER A 443 -5.24 -15.70 10.29
N VAL A 444 -5.63 -14.85 11.24
CA VAL A 444 -6.90 -14.11 11.27
C VAL A 444 -7.12 -13.27 10.02
N THR A 445 -8.36 -12.86 9.77
CA THR A 445 -8.73 -11.96 8.67
C THR A 445 -8.78 -10.49 9.12
N LEU A 446 -8.67 -9.57 8.16
CA LEU A 446 -8.90 -8.14 8.43
C LEU A 446 -10.34 -7.88 8.92
N GLY A 447 -11.30 -8.69 8.47
CA GLY A 447 -12.70 -8.61 8.92
C GLY A 447 -12.83 -8.91 10.41
N GLU A 448 -12.22 -9.99 10.88
CA GLU A 448 -12.21 -10.37 12.30
C GLU A 448 -11.54 -9.30 13.18
N LEU A 449 -10.39 -8.73 12.74
CA LEU A 449 -9.73 -7.65 13.47
C LEU A 449 -10.59 -6.38 13.55
N ARG A 450 -11.31 -6.07 12.46
CA ARG A 450 -12.22 -4.91 12.44
C ARG A 450 -13.46 -5.14 13.29
N LYS A 451 -14.01 -6.36 13.27
CA LYS A 451 -15.16 -6.76 14.10
C LYS A 451 -14.79 -6.62 15.57
N ALA A 452 -13.72 -7.23 16.04
CA ALA A 452 -13.26 -7.13 17.43
C ALA A 452 -13.05 -5.67 17.89
N ARG A 453 -12.51 -4.81 17.00
CA ARG A 453 -12.37 -3.38 17.30
C ARG A 453 -13.72 -2.65 17.35
N ALA A 454 -14.65 -3.01 16.50
CA ALA A 454 -15.99 -2.41 16.49
C ALA A 454 -16.76 -2.81 17.76
N GLU A 455 -16.70 -4.07 18.16
CA GLU A 455 -17.28 -4.59 19.40
C GLU A 455 -16.73 -3.85 20.62
N TYR A 456 -15.41 -3.79 20.76
CA TYR A 456 -14.75 -3.05 21.85
C TYR A 456 -15.21 -1.57 21.94
N ARG A 457 -15.32 -0.88 20.79
CA ARG A 457 -15.81 0.51 20.76
C ARG A 457 -17.29 0.62 21.13
N ALA A 458 -18.09 -0.33 20.69
CA ALA A 458 -19.51 -0.38 21.02
C ALA A 458 -19.71 -0.57 22.53
N ASP A 459 -18.93 -1.48 23.16
CA ASP A 459 -18.96 -1.70 24.60
C ASP A 459 -18.53 -0.45 25.38
N GLN A 460 -17.45 0.21 24.96
CA GLN A 460 -17.04 1.48 25.55
C GLN A 460 -18.11 2.58 25.41
N ALA A 461 -18.76 2.68 24.25
CA ALA A 461 -19.83 3.64 24.05
C ALA A 461 -21.03 3.35 24.96
N ARG A 462 -21.44 2.09 25.10
CA ARG A 462 -22.50 1.67 26.01
C ARG A 462 -22.18 2.02 27.46
N GLN A 463 -20.98 1.71 27.93
CA GLN A 463 -20.54 2.09 29.28
C GLN A 463 -20.63 3.60 29.54
N ARG A 464 -20.25 4.43 28.57
CA ARG A 464 -20.35 5.90 28.67
C ARG A 464 -21.79 6.41 28.77
N HIS A 465 -22.73 5.69 28.16
CA HIS A 465 -24.16 6.04 28.17
C HIS A 465 -24.96 5.30 29.26
N GLY A 466 -24.29 4.56 30.16
CA GLY A 466 -24.97 3.80 31.24
C GLY A 466 -25.85 2.68 30.72
N LEU A 467 -25.67 2.24 29.47
CA LEU A 467 -26.43 1.14 28.88
C LEU A 467 -25.86 -0.21 29.37
N PRO A 468 -26.73 -1.22 29.59
CA PRO A 468 -26.30 -2.55 29.99
C PRO A 468 -25.33 -3.16 28.95
N ALA A 469 -24.45 -4.05 29.41
CA ALA A 469 -23.58 -4.83 28.52
C ALA A 469 -24.41 -5.55 27.45
N VAL A 470 -23.83 -5.74 26.25
CA VAL A 470 -24.53 -6.46 25.18
C VAL A 470 -24.73 -7.88 25.62
N ASP A 471 -25.94 -8.21 25.97
CA ASP A 471 -26.44 -9.54 25.79
C ASP A 471 -27.02 -9.60 24.37
N ASP A 472 -26.38 -10.38 23.48
CA ASP A 472 -26.79 -10.50 22.08
C ASP A 472 -28.24 -10.97 21.90
N VAL A 473 -28.85 -11.48 22.98
CA VAL A 473 -30.22 -11.98 23.01
C VAL A 473 -31.25 -10.89 23.34
N THR A 474 -30.86 -9.82 24.06
CA THR A 474 -31.80 -8.82 24.58
C THR A 474 -31.77 -7.48 23.86
N THR A 475 -30.77 -7.20 23.04
CA THR A 475 -30.68 -5.90 22.34
C THR A 475 -30.45 -6.04 20.85
N LEU A 476 -31.16 -5.24 20.04
CA LEU A 476 -31.02 -5.15 18.58
C LEU A 476 -30.64 -3.74 18.19
N VAL A 477 -29.61 -3.61 17.36
CA VAL A 477 -29.24 -2.33 16.73
C VAL A 477 -29.89 -2.22 15.35
N VAL A 478 -30.82 -1.29 15.21
CA VAL A 478 -31.49 -0.99 13.92
C VAL A 478 -30.98 0.31 13.37
N GLY A 479 -30.40 0.29 12.17
CA GLY A 479 -29.85 1.48 11.52
C GLY A 479 -30.44 1.71 10.14
N HIS A 480 -30.72 2.97 9.81
CA HIS A 480 -31.13 3.40 8.48
C HIS A 480 -30.20 4.51 8.00
N TRP A 481 -29.34 4.19 7.02
CA TRP A 481 -28.27 5.08 6.58
C TRP A 481 -28.35 5.33 5.08
N ARG A 482 -28.10 6.59 4.68
CA ARG A 482 -27.98 7.02 3.28
C ARG A 482 -26.62 7.66 3.07
N PHE A 483 -26.03 7.43 1.91
CA PHE A 483 -24.84 8.14 1.46
C PHE A 483 -25.19 9.59 1.14
N ALA A 484 -24.50 10.54 1.76
CA ALA A 484 -24.73 11.99 1.62
C ALA A 484 -23.58 12.75 0.93
N GLY A 485 -22.41 12.09 0.76
CA GLY A 485 -21.26 12.73 0.10
C GLY A 485 -19.92 12.23 0.60
N THR A 486 -18.85 12.86 0.16
CA THR A 486 -17.47 12.57 0.59
C THR A 486 -16.63 13.83 0.62
N GLY A 487 -15.59 13.83 1.46
CA GLY A 487 -14.57 14.87 1.51
C GLY A 487 -14.93 16.03 2.43
N TYR A 488 -14.25 17.14 2.23
CA TYR A 488 -14.35 18.36 3.00
C TYR A 488 -14.49 19.56 2.06
N THR A 489 -15.00 20.69 2.56
CA THR A 489 -14.77 22.00 1.94
C THR A 489 -13.29 22.38 2.08
N ALA A 490 -12.85 23.44 1.40
CA ALA A 490 -11.45 23.89 1.49
C ALA A 490 -11.03 24.22 2.92
N GLY A 491 -11.84 25.00 3.67
CA GLY A 491 -11.58 25.35 5.05
C GLY A 491 -11.65 24.15 6.00
N GLU A 492 -12.64 23.26 5.84
CA GLU A 492 -12.72 22.02 6.60
C GLU A 492 -11.49 21.11 6.35
N ALA A 493 -10.96 21.06 5.13
CA ALA A 493 -9.79 20.25 4.79
C ALA A 493 -8.53 20.74 5.51
N ILE A 494 -8.34 22.06 5.61
CA ILE A 494 -7.23 22.69 6.36
C ILE A 494 -7.35 22.32 7.84
N LEU A 495 -8.50 22.57 8.45
CA LEU A 495 -8.75 22.27 9.87
C LEU A 495 -8.62 20.78 10.20
N ALA A 496 -9.15 19.91 9.36
CA ALA A 496 -8.99 18.46 9.47
C ALA A 496 -7.52 18.02 9.31
N GLY A 497 -6.75 18.74 8.50
CA GLY A 497 -5.30 18.59 8.36
C GLY A 497 -4.58 18.79 9.68
N HIS A 498 -4.83 19.91 10.37
CA HIS A 498 -4.26 20.19 11.69
C HIS A 498 -4.67 19.17 12.76
N ILE A 499 -5.94 18.75 12.77
CA ILE A 499 -6.38 17.69 13.70
C ILE A 499 -5.61 16.40 13.45
N ARG A 500 -5.42 16.01 12.19
CA ARG A 500 -4.66 14.81 11.80
C ARG A 500 -3.20 14.88 12.25
N GLU A 501 -2.55 16.03 12.10
CA GLU A 501 -1.17 16.26 12.53
C GLU A 501 -1.04 16.13 14.04
N ARG A 502 -1.93 16.76 14.81
CA ARG A 502 -1.96 16.63 16.27
C ARG A 502 -2.15 15.18 16.73
N ILE A 503 -3.05 14.44 16.10
CA ILE A 503 -3.24 13.00 16.38
C ILE A 503 -1.97 12.21 16.05
N ALA A 504 -1.27 12.55 14.96
CA ALA A 504 -0.03 11.88 14.58
C ALA A 504 1.09 12.17 15.58
N GLN A 505 1.25 13.42 16.01
CA GLN A 505 2.23 13.84 17.02
C GLN A 505 1.98 13.16 18.38
N ALA A 506 0.75 13.16 18.86
CA ALA A 506 0.38 12.50 20.12
C ALA A 506 0.73 11.00 20.11
N ARG A 507 0.54 10.31 18.98
CA ARG A 507 0.91 8.89 18.84
C ARG A 507 2.42 8.66 18.86
N VAL A 508 3.22 9.57 18.28
CA VAL A 508 4.69 9.49 18.30
C VAL A 508 5.19 9.66 19.73
N ILE A 509 4.62 10.60 20.47
CA ILE A 509 4.96 10.83 21.88
C ILE A 509 4.64 9.60 22.72
N ALA A 510 3.42 9.07 22.59
CA ALA A 510 3.00 7.87 23.32
C ALA A 510 3.86 6.64 22.99
N TRP A 511 4.30 6.51 21.72
CA TRP A 511 5.19 5.41 21.33
C TRP A 511 6.58 5.54 21.96
N LYS A 512 7.16 6.76 21.97
CA LYS A 512 8.46 7.02 22.61
C LYS A 512 8.42 6.77 24.12
N GLN A 513 7.33 7.15 24.80
CA GLN A 513 7.14 6.89 26.23
C GLN A 513 7.06 5.38 26.50
N ALA A 514 6.28 4.63 25.72
CA ALA A 514 6.17 3.19 25.88
C ALA A 514 7.51 2.43 25.62
N ASP A 515 8.34 2.95 24.70
CA ASP A 515 9.66 2.38 24.40
C ASP A 515 10.64 2.67 25.56
N HIS A 516 10.55 3.83 26.18
CA HIS A 516 11.36 4.22 27.36
C HIS A 516 10.99 3.41 28.61
N ASP A 517 9.67 3.22 28.84
CA ASP A 517 9.17 2.42 29.98
C ASP A 517 9.46 0.92 29.81
N GLY A 518 9.60 0.44 28.55
CA GLY A 518 9.98 -0.92 28.23
C GLY A 518 11.45 -1.23 28.52
N HIS A 519 12.36 -0.29 28.27
CA HIS A 519 13.78 -0.44 28.56
C HIS A 519 14.13 -0.33 30.06
N GLY A 520 13.29 0.33 30.85
CA GLY A 520 13.47 0.46 32.31
C GLY A 520 13.14 -0.82 33.11
N LYS A 521 12.51 -1.82 32.51
CA LYS A 521 12.16 -3.07 33.18
C LYS A 521 13.20 -4.19 33.05
N ASP A 522 14.15 -4.09 32.12
CA ASP A 522 15.20 -5.09 31.91
C ASP A 522 16.54 -4.79 32.64
N THR A 523 16.64 -3.65 33.36
CA THR A 523 17.86 -3.29 34.08
C THR A 523 17.75 -3.38 35.61
N GLY A 524 16.69 -4.02 36.13
CA GLY A 524 16.46 -4.17 37.57
C GLY A 524 16.40 -5.61 38.03
N GLY A 525 17.52 -6.34 38.01
CA GLY A 525 17.50 -7.67 38.57
C GLY A 525 18.81 -8.45 38.42
N ASP A 526 19.92 -7.94 38.90
CA ASP A 526 20.99 -8.79 39.47
C ASP A 526 21.99 -7.94 40.27
N GLU A 527 21.66 -7.65 41.52
CA GLU A 527 22.62 -7.35 42.56
C GLU A 527 22.18 -8.08 43.84
N GLY A 528 22.91 -9.10 44.19
CA GLY A 528 22.93 -9.56 45.56
C GLY A 528 22.65 -11.02 45.80
N ALA A 529 23.68 -11.87 45.76
CA ALA A 529 23.97 -12.85 46.82
C ALA A 529 25.34 -13.45 46.60
N GLY A 530 26.35 -12.84 47.16
CA GLY A 530 27.62 -13.50 47.43
C GLY A 530 27.50 -14.38 48.68
N ARG A 531 27.98 -15.59 48.56
CA ARG A 531 28.88 -16.32 49.47
C ARG A 531 29.12 -17.69 48.92
#